data_7075c2c1b14f973a67a36e9bbf3ddc00
#
_entry.id   7075c2c1b14f973a67a36e9bbf3ddc00
#
_cell.length_a   1.000
_cell.length_b   1.000
_cell.length_c   1.000
_cell.angle_alpha   90.00
_cell.angle_beta   90.00
_cell.angle_gamma   90.00
#
_symmetry.space_group_name_H-M   'P 1'
#
loop_
_entity.id
_entity.type
_entity.pdbx_description
1 polymer ?
#
loop_
_entity_poly.entity_id
_entity_poly.type
_entity_poly.pdbx_seq_one_letter_code
_entity_poly.pdbx_strand_id
1 'polypeptide(L)'
;MRATADPVELWLVRHGETTWSRDGKHTSVTDLPLTPVGERAAAALRGRLAEVSMDLVLCSPRRRAVDTAVLAGFEEPTLVPDLVEWDYGEYEGVTTEEIRTRDRDWSLWVDGCPGGESPQQVQERLDRVVERIRAERGRVLAVGHGHSLRALAARWVALPVAAGASLLLHTSTLSVLSYDRGTPVIERWNG
;
A
#
# COMPACT_ATOMS: atom_id res chain seq x y z
N MET A 1 -33.12 17.60 -7.31
CA MET A 1 -32.28 16.42 -7.24
C MET A 1 -30.84 16.92 -7.35
N ARG A 2 -30.03 16.86 -6.28
CA ARG A 2 -28.58 17.07 -6.40
C ARG A 2 -28.02 15.84 -7.10
N ALA A 3 -27.35 15.99 -8.25
CA ALA A 3 -26.55 14.93 -8.83
C ALA A 3 -25.58 14.48 -7.74
N THR A 4 -25.73 13.26 -7.27
CA THR A 4 -24.72 12.62 -6.41
C THR A 4 -23.49 12.51 -7.29
N ALA A 5 -22.47 13.33 -7.01
CA ALA A 5 -21.19 13.20 -7.69
C ALA A 5 -20.69 11.77 -7.47
N ASP A 6 -20.10 11.19 -8.50
CA ASP A 6 -19.54 9.84 -8.43
C ASP A 6 -18.60 9.71 -7.21
N PRO A 7 -18.73 8.64 -6.43
CA PRO A 7 -17.85 8.40 -5.30
C PRO A 7 -16.40 8.25 -5.77
N VAL A 8 -15.45 8.53 -4.87
CA VAL A 8 -14.02 8.38 -5.16
C VAL A 8 -13.69 6.93 -5.49
N GLU A 9 -12.81 6.75 -6.47
CA GLU A 9 -12.23 5.46 -6.84
C GLU A 9 -10.76 5.45 -6.41
N LEU A 10 -10.36 4.49 -5.58
CA LEU A 10 -9.00 4.38 -5.05
C LEU A 10 -8.22 3.29 -5.79
N TRP A 11 -7.15 3.70 -6.45
CA TRP A 11 -6.21 2.82 -7.13
C TRP A 11 -4.99 2.61 -6.23
N LEU A 12 -4.53 1.37 -6.09
CA LEU A 12 -3.38 1.03 -5.27
C LEU A 12 -2.26 0.43 -6.13
N VAL A 13 -1.04 0.90 -5.89
CA VAL A 13 0.18 0.32 -6.45
C VAL A 13 1.17 0.04 -5.32
N ARG A 14 1.55 -1.23 -5.15
CA ARG A 14 2.70 -1.56 -4.32
C ARG A 14 3.98 -1.25 -5.09
N HIS A 15 4.97 -0.64 -4.43
CA HIS A 15 6.28 -0.34 -5.03
C HIS A 15 6.87 -1.55 -5.76
N GLY A 16 7.74 -1.29 -6.75
CA GLY A 16 8.47 -2.29 -7.49
C GLY A 16 9.39 -3.15 -6.60
N GLU A 17 9.86 -4.26 -7.15
CA GLU A 17 10.76 -5.16 -6.43
C GLU A 17 12.02 -4.43 -5.93
N THR A 18 12.40 -4.69 -4.68
CA THR A 18 13.68 -4.37 -4.06
C THR A 18 14.40 -5.67 -3.70
N THR A 19 15.69 -5.62 -3.37
CA THR A 19 16.42 -6.83 -2.94
C THR A 19 15.75 -7.49 -1.75
N TRP A 20 15.31 -6.72 -0.75
CA TRP A 20 14.69 -7.29 0.43
C TRP A 20 13.25 -7.79 0.18
N SER A 21 12.47 -7.11 -0.67
CA SER A 21 11.14 -7.63 -1.00
C SER A 21 11.19 -8.95 -1.78
N ARG A 22 12.21 -9.14 -2.63
CA ARG A 22 12.49 -10.39 -3.31
C ARG A 22 12.89 -11.49 -2.32
N ASP A 23 13.70 -11.16 -1.33
CA ASP A 23 14.23 -12.09 -0.34
C ASP A 23 13.27 -12.31 0.85
N GLY A 24 12.07 -11.72 0.84
CA GLY A 24 11.04 -11.88 1.87
C GLY A 24 11.34 -11.17 3.19
N LYS A 25 12.29 -10.23 3.20
CA LYS A 25 12.69 -9.48 4.40
C LYS A 25 11.77 -8.30 4.65
N HIS A 26 11.39 -8.09 5.91
CA HIS A 26 10.64 -6.93 6.32
C HIS A 26 11.44 -5.64 6.06
N THR A 27 10.82 -4.67 5.39
CA THR A 27 11.48 -3.42 4.95
C THR A 27 10.57 -2.24 5.22
N SER A 28 10.87 -1.44 6.23
CA SER A 28 10.14 -0.20 6.52
C SER A 28 11.02 1.03 6.41
N VAL A 29 11.89 1.23 7.40
CA VAL A 29 12.73 2.42 7.52
C VAL A 29 13.97 2.38 6.63
N THR A 30 14.47 1.20 6.31
CA THR A 30 15.60 1.01 5.39
C THR A 30 15.17 1.39 3.97
N ASP A 31 15.86 2.38 3.40
CA ASP A 31 15.45 2.98 2.12
C ASP A 31 16.24 2.36 0.96
N LEU A 32 15.77 1.23 0.48
CA LEU A 32 16.38 0.47 -0.60
C LEU A 32 15.88 0.95 -1.98
N PRO A 33 16.76 0.97 -2.99
CA PRO A 33 16.35 1.22 -4.38
C PRO A 33 15.58 0.02 -4.96
N LEU A 34 14.91 0.26 -6.06
CA LEU A 34 14.34 -0.81 -6.88
C LEU A 34 15.45 -1.67 -7.50
N THR A 35 15.16 -2.96 -7.75
CA THR A 35 16.00 -3.79 -8.61
C THR A 35 15.73 -3.45 -10.08
N PRO A 36 16.62 -3.84 -11.03
CA PRO A 36 16.33 -3.68 -12.46
C PRO A 36 15.04 -4.37 -12.90
N VAL A 37 14.62 -5.44 -12.21
CA VAL A 37 13.32 -6.10 -12.42
C VAL A 37 12.18 -5.21 -11.92
N GLY A 38 12.33 -4.64 -10.72
CA GLY A 38 11.37 -3.73 -10.13
C GLY A 38 11.17 -2.46 -10.96
N GLU A 39 12.27 -1.88 -11.50
CA GLU A 39 12.20 -0.70 -12.38
C GLU A 39 11.42 -0.99 -13.67
N ARG A 40 11.70 -2.13 -14.33
CA ARG A 40 10.96 -2.53 -15.54
C ARG A 40 9.47 -2.76 -15.25
N ALA A 41 9.16 -3.43 -14.13
CA ALA A 41 7.78 -3.69 -13.74
C ALA A 41 7.03 -2.39 -13.40
N ALA A 42 7.69 -1.45 -12.70
CA ALA A 42 7.13 -0.13 -12.42
C ALA A 42 6.89 0.69 -13.71
N ALA A 43 7.85 0.69 -14.63
CA ALA A 43 7.70 1.36 -15.93
C ALA A 43 6.57 0.77 -16.78
N ALA A 44 6.31 -0.54 -16.70
CA ALA A 44 5.21 -1.18 -17.39
C ALA A 44 3.83 -0.72 -16.91
N LEU A 45 3.71 -0.21 -15.68
CA LEU A 45 2.47 0.39 -15.16
C LEU A 45 2.07 1.64 -15.94
N ARG A 46 3.03 2.38 -16.53
CA ARG A 46 2.75 3.59 -17.31
C ARG A 46 1.72 3.33 -18.41
N GLY A 47 1.88 2.26 -19.19
CA GLY A 47 0.95 1.91 -20.26
C GLY A 47 -0.46 1.60 -19.76
N ARG A 48 -0.55 0.96 -18.59
CA ARG A 48 -1.83 0.59 -17.96
C ARG A 48 -2.55 1.79 -17.32
N LEU A 49 -1.79 2.77 -16.84
CA LEU A 49 -2.30 3.97 -16.18
C LEU A 49 -2.49 5.14 -17.16
N ALA A 50 -1.89 5.09 -18.35
CA ALA A 50 -1.99 6.16 -19.35
C ALA A 50 -3.43 6.38 -19.88
N GLU A 51 -4.25 5.33 -19.87
CA GLU A 51 -5.65 5.40 -20.31
C GLU A 51 -6.60 5.89 -19.20
N VAL A 52 -6.06 6.07 -17.98
CA VAL A 52 -6.85 6.42 -16.80
C VAL A 52 -6.33 7.74 -16.24
N SER A 53 -7.14 8.81 -16.31
CA SER A 53 -6.79 10.07 -15.66
C SER A 53 -6.89 9.91 -14.14
N MET A 54 -5.80 10.20 -13.42
CA MET A 54 -5.77 10.30 -11.97
C MET A 54 -5.91 11.76 -11.56
N ASP A 55 -6.89 12.06 -10.70
CA ASP A 55 -7.12 13.41 -10.20
C ASP A 55 -6.15 13.77 -9.06
N LEU A 56 -5.69 12.76 -8.31
CA LEU A 56 -4.72 12.91 -7.23
C LEU A 56 -3.82 11.68 -7.14
N VAL A 57 -2.51 11.91 -6.94
CA VAL A 57 -1.53 10.84 -6.71
C VAL A 57 -0.90 11.04 -5.33
N LEU A 58 -1.18 10.12 -4.42
CA LEU A 58 -0.60 10.03 -3.09
C LEU A 58 0.52 8.99 -3.08
N CYS A 59 1.62 9.30 -2.43
CA CYS A 59 2.77 8.39 -2.41
C CYS A 59 3.44 8.36 -1.03
N SER A 60 3.87 7.18 -0.63
CA SER A 60 4.80 7.06 0.50
C SER A 60 6.10 7.83 0.22
N PRO A 61 6.68 8.53 1.19
CA PRO A 61 7.95 9.25 1.01
C PRO A 61 9.17 8.34 0.84
N ARG A 62 9.04 7.02 0.95
CA ARG A 62 10.16 6.09 0.75
C ARG A 62 10.57 6.04 -0.71
N ARG A 63 11.87 6.10 -0.98
CA ARG A 63 12.46 6.14 -2.32
C ARG A 63 11.84 5.10 -3.26
N ARG A 64 11.75 3.83 -2.85
CA ARG A 64 11.17 2.75 -3.67
C ARG A 64 9.73 3.02 -4.14
N ALA A 65 8.93 3.72 -3.33
CA ALA A 65 7.57 4.11 -3.71
C ALA A 65 7.59 5.31 -4.67
N VAL A 66 8.43 6.32 -4.39
CA VAL A 66 8.61 7.49 -5.25
C VAL A 66 9.15 7.07 -6.63
N ASP A 67 10.23 6.28 -6.67
CA ASP A 67 10.80 5.76 -7.91
C ASP A 67 9.74 4.99 -8.73
N THR A 68 8.89 4.20 -8.05
CA THR A 68 7.78 3.49 -8.71
C THR A 68 6.76 4.44 -9.30
N ALA A 69 6.34 5.48 -8.58
CA ALA A 69 5.39 6.48 -9.06
C ALA A 69 5.95 7.23 -10.28
N VAL A 70 7.21 7.67 -10.22
CA VAL A 70 7.90 8.38 -11.32
C VAL A 70 8.00 7.49 -12.58
N LEU A 71 8.42 6.24 -12.42
CA LEU A 71 8.51 5.28 -13.53
C LEU A 71 7.13 4.97 -14.14
N ALA A 72 6.08 4.96 -13.32
CA ALA A 72 4.70 4.79 -13.76
C ALA A 72 4.12 6.04 -14.46
N GLY A 73 4.86 7.15 -14.49
CA GLY A 73 4.47 8.37 -15.22
C GLY A 73 3.99 9.54 -14.35
N PHE A 74 4.15 9.45 -13.02
CA PHE A 74 3.73 10.50 -12.08
C PHE A 74 4.97 11.15 -11.44
N GLU A 75 5.45 12.24 -12.04
CA GLU A 75 6.72 12.87 -11.67
C GLU A 75 6.69 13.60 -10.32
N GLU A 76 5.53 14.15 -9.94
CA GLU A 76 5.36 14.94 -8.71
C GLU A 76 4.20 14.41 -7.83
N PRO A 77 4.30 13.20 -7.26
CA PRO A 77 3.25 12.70 -6.39
C PRO A 77 3.21 13.45 -5.05
N THR A 78 2.04 13.61 -4.48
CA THR A 78 1.88 14.17 -3.14
C THR A 78 2.40 13.18 -2.10
N LEU A 79 3.47 13.54 -1.39
CA LEU A 79 4.05 12.68 -0.36
C LEU A 79 3.17 12.67 0.90
N VAL A 80 2.84 11.47 1.37
CA VAL A 80 1.98 11.23 2.54
C VAL A 80 2.72 10.36 3.55
N PRO A 81 3.16 10.92 4.69
CA PRO A 81 3.87 10.16 5.72
C PRO A 81 3.08 8.95 6.24
N ASP A 82 1.77 9.06 6.34
CA ASP A 82 0.89 7.97 6.79
C ASP A 82 0.81 6.77 5.81
N LEU A 83 1.36 6.89 4.58
CA LEU A 83 1.48 5.80 3.61
C LEU A 83 2.78 4.99 3.71
N VAL A 84 3.67 5.27 4.68
CA VAL A 84 4.86 4.45 4.90
C VAL A 84 4.49 3.00 5.22
N GLU A 85 5.45 2.10 5.06
CA GLU A 85 5.26 0.70 5.45
C GLU A 85 5.09 0.57 6.97
N TRP A 86 4.52 -0.53 7.42
CA TRP A 86 4.48 -0.93 8.82
C TRP A 86 5.90 -0.84 9.41
N ASP A 87 6.06 -0.13 10.51
CA ASP A 87 7.35 -0.08 11.20
C ASP A 87 7.61 -1.43 11.89
N TYR A 88 8.61 -2.13 11.38
CA TYR A 88 8.93 -3.47 11.88
C TYR A 88 9.85 -3.47 13.10
N GLY A 89 10.35 -2.30 13.54
CA GLY A 89 11.21 -2.21 14.72
C GLY A 89 12.38 -3.19 14.68
N GLU A 90 12.45 -4.08 15.67
CA GLU A 90 13.52 -5.09 15.77
C GLU A 90 13.47 -6.18 14.67
N TYR A 91 12.37 -6.26 13.94
CA TYR A 91 12.20 -7.22 12.82
C TYR A 91 12.54 -6.61 11.45
N GLU A 92 13.08 -5.39 11.42
CA GLU A 92 13.60 -4.80 10.19
C GLU A 92 14.73 -5.65 9.59
N GLY A 93 14.62 -6.02 8.31
CA GLY A 93 15.59 -6.87 7.60
C GLY A 93 15.52 -8.36 7.92
N VAL A 94 14.57 -8.80 8.75
CA VAL A 94 14.33 -10.19 9.13
C VAL A 94 13.15 -10.75 8.35
N THR A 95 13.18 -12.05 8.03
CA THR A 95 12.05 -12.73 7.37
C THR A 95 11.04 -13.25 8.40
N THR A 96 9.80 -13.47 7.98
CA THR A 96 8.78 -14.13 8.83
C THR A 96 9.23 -15.51 9.31
N GLU A 97 9.95 -16.26 8.46
CA GLU A 97 10.46 -17.58 8.81
C GLU A 97 11.47 -17.50 9.96
N GLU A 98 12.43 -16.57 9.86
CA GLU A 98 13.42 -16.34 10.93
C GLU A 98 12.79 -15.91 12.24
N ILE A 99 11.77 -15.04 12.21
CA ILE A 99 11.04 -14.64 13.42
C ILE A 99 10.37 -15.87 14.05
N ARG A 100 9.71 -16.70 13.27
CA ARG A 100 8.99 -17.90 13.75
C ARG A 100 9.89 -19.01 14.24
N THR A 101 11.20 -18.95 14.05
CA THR A 101 12.13 -19.85 14.77
C THR A 101 12.19 -19.54 16.25
N ARG A 102 11.88 -18.30 16.67
CA ARG A 102 11.92 -17.83 18.06
C ARG A 102 10.52 -17.70 18.68
N ASP A 103 9.55 -17.30 17.88
CA ASP A 103 8.15 -17.14 18.24
C ASP A 103 7.26 -17.76 17.15
N ARG A 104 6.93 -19.05 17.36
CA ARG A 104 6.26 -19.88 16.35
C ARG A 104 4.91 -19.33 15.89
N ASP A 105 4.17 -18.72 16.80
CA ASP A 105 2.80 -18.27 16.57
C ASP A 105 2.73 -16.78 16.19
N TRP A 106 3.87 -16.10 16.13
CA TRP A 106 3.92 -14.68 15.80
C TRP A 106 3.23 -14.35 14.49
N SER A 107 2.45 -13.29 14.54
CA SER A 107 1.78 -12.69 13.40
C SER A 107 1.86 -11.17 13.46
N LEU A 108 2.44 -10.54 12.45
CA LEU A 108 2.45 -9.08 12.31
C LEU A 108 1.08 -8.45 12.58
N TRP A 109 0.04 -9.10 12.09
CA TRP A 109 -1.33 -8.60 12.10
C TRP A 109 -2.02 -8.63 13.47
N VAL A 110 -1.48 -9.38 14.41
CA VAL A 110 -2.00 -9.56 15.76
C VAL A 110 -1.04 -8.97 16.79
N ASP A 111 0.24 -9.28 16.65
CA ASP A 111 1.26 -8.99 17.66
C ASP A 111 2.00 -7.68 17.38
N GLY A 112 2.03 -7.23 16.12
CA GLY A 112 2.88 -6.12 15.70
C GLY A 112 4.36 -6.48 15.78
N CYS A 113 5.22 -5.49 16.03
CA CYS A 113 6.66 -5.67 16.07
C CYS A 113 7.28 -5.01 17.32
N PRO A 114 8.19 -5.69 18.03
CA PRO A 114 8.94 -5.08 19.15
C PRO A 114 9.69 -3.83 18.67
N GLY A 115 9.51 -2.71 19.37
CA GLY A 115 10.11 -1.44 19.00
C GLY A 115 9.57 -0.79 17.72
N GLY A 116 8.58 -1.40 17.08
CA GLY A 116 7.89 -0.89 15.89
C GLY A 116 6.43 -0.55 16.16
N GLU A 117 5.59 -0.57 15.10
CA GLU A 117 4.16 -0.27 15.20
C GLU A 117 3.34 -1.48 15.66
N SER A 118 2.36 -1.22 16.51
CA SER A 118 1.25 -2.15 16.79
C SER A 118 0.21 -2.10 15.66
N PRO A 119 -0.65 -3.14 15.55
CA PRO A 119 -1.78 -3.12 14.61
C PRO A 119 -2.71 -1.92 14.81
N GLN A 120 -2.90 -1.47 16.04
CA GLN A 120 -3.72 -0.31 16.35
C GLN A 120 -3.12 0.99 15.81
N GLN A 121 -1.82 1.21 16.00
CA GLN A 121 -1.14 2.41 15.48
C GLN A 121 -1.20 2.48 13.96
N VAL A 122 -1.01 1.34 13.28
CA VAL A 122 -1.17 1.25 11.82
C VAL A 122 -2.62 1.53 11.41
N GLN A 123 -3.60 1.00 12.13
CA GLN A 123 -5.01 1.29 11.88
C GLN A 123 -5.28 2.80 11.97
N GLU A 124 -4.87 3.44 13.05
CA GLU A 124 -5.14 4.86 13.31
C GLU A 124 -4.57 5.76 12.19
N ARG A 125 -3.32 5.52 11.74
CA ARG A 125 -2.75 6.31 10.64
C ARG A 125 -3.40 6.03 9.29
N LEU A 126 -3.77 4.78 9.00
CA LEU A 126 -4.41 4.43 7.75
C LEU A 126 -5.89 4.84 7.70
N ASP A 127 -6.58 4.91 8.83
CA ASP A 127 -7.93 5.48 8.91
C ASP A 127 -7.90 6.97 8.50
N ARG A 128 -6.87 7.75 8.91
CA ARG A 128 -6.69 9.14 8.43
C ARG A 128 -6.49 9.20 6.91
N VAL A 129 -5.74 8.24 6.34
CA VAL A 129 -5.55 8.16 4.88
C VAL A 129 -6.87 7.85 4.19
N VAL A 130 -7.64 6.88 4.69
CA VAL A 130 -8.96 6.51 4.15
C VAL A 130 -9.92 7.71 4.22
N GLU A 131 -9.99 8.42 5.34
CA GLU A 131 -10.82 9.61 5.49
C GLU A 131 -10.43 10.71 4.50
N ARG A 132 -9.14 10.98 4.36
CA ARG A 132 -8.62 11.94 3.38
C ARG A 132 -9.04 11.56 1.96
N ILE A 133 -8.85 10.30 1.56
CA ILE A 133 -9.19 9.83 0.21
C ILE A 133 -10.71 9.92 -0.02
N ARG A 134 -11.53 9.55 0.97
CA ARG A 134 -13.00 9.63 0.87
C ARG A 134 -13.55 11.04 0.77
N ALA A 135 -12.78 12.04 1.19
CA ALA A 135 -13.12 13.45 1.00
C ALA A 135 -12.86 13.95 -0.43
N GLU A 136 -12.06 13.22 -1.20
CA GLU A 136 -11.75 13.53 -2.59
C GLU A 136 -12.86 13.05 -3.54
N ARG A 137 -12.74 13.42 -4.81
CA ARG A 137 -13.62 12.99 -5.91
C ARG A 137 -12.78 12.46 -7.05
N GLY A 138 -13.42 11.67 -7.92
CA GLY A 138 -12.73 11.10 -9.07
C GLY A 138 -11.77 9.98 -8.67
N ARG A 139 -10.60 9.91 -9.29
CA ARG A 139 -9.65 8.80 -9.12
C ARG A 139 -8.43 9.22 -8.35
N VAL A 140 -8.18 8.54 -7.26
CA VAL A 140 -6.98 8.71 -6.42
C VAL A 140 -6.08 7.50 -6.58
N LEU A 141 -4.80 7.72 -6.94
CA LEU A 141 -3.78 6.69 -6.92
C LEU A 141 -3.01 6.78 -5.59
N ALA A 142 -2.86 5.67 -4.89
CA ALA A 142 -1.97 5.55 -3.73
C ALA A 142 -0.83 4.57 -4.02
N VAL A 143 0.41 5.07 -4.01
CA VAL A 143 1.62 4.27 -4.17
C VAL A 143 2.27 4.05 -2.81
N GLY A 144 2.43 2.77 -2.43
CA GLY A 144 2.90 2.42 -1.09
C GLY A 144 3.51 1.02 -1.00
N HIS A 145 3.25 0.34 0.11
CA HIS A 145 3.98 -0.86 0.49
C HIS A 145 3.07 -2.05 0.74
N GLY A 146 3.68 -3.21 0.97
CA GLY A 146 2.97 -4.47 1.06
C GLY A 146 1.95 -4.53 2.18
N HIS A 147 2.38 -4.40 3.42
CA HIS A 147 1.49 -4.55 4.58
C HIS A 147 0.60 -3.32 4.79
N SER A 148 1.12 -2.11 4.59
CA SER A 148 0.32 -0.88 4.75
C SER A 148 -0.83 -0.80 3.74
N LEU A 149 -0.62 -1.14 2.45
CA LEU A 149 -1.70 -1.11 1.47
C LEU A 149 -2.72 -2.24 1.67
N ARG A 150 -2.31 -3.41 2.17
CA ARG A 150 -3.22 -4.49 2.56
C ARG A 150 -4.11 -4.08 3.74
N ALA A 151 -3.50 -3.43 4.74
CA ALA A 151 -4.21 -2.84 5.87
C ALA A 151 -5.16 -1.72 5.43
N LEU A 152 -4.71 -0.83 4.52
CA LEU A 152 -5.53 0.23 3.94
C LEU A 152 -6.77 -0.34 3.24
N ALA A 153 -6.60 -1.41 2.45
CA ALA A 153 -7.71 -2.06 1.77
C ALA A 153 -8.72 -2.68 2.74
N ALA A 154 -8.24 -3.32 3.82
CA ALA A 154 -9.11 -3.80 4.89
C ALA A 154 -9.91 -2.65 5.52
N ARG A 155 -9.24 -1.52 5.83
CA ARG A 155 -9.88 -0.33 6.41
C ARG A 155 -10.85 0.34 5.44
N TRP A 156 -10.56 0.33 4.14
CA TRP A 156 -11.48 0.83 3.12
C TRP A 156 -12.83 0.12 3.17
N VAL A 157 -12.85 -1.19 3.32
CA VAL A 157 -14.09 -1.98 3.43
C VAL A 157 -14.56 -2.16 4.88
N ALA A 158 -14.12 -1.30 5.80
CA ALA A 158 -14.50 -1.26 7.21
C ALA A 158 -14.17 -2.56 8.00
N LEU A 159 -13.22 -3.36 7.55
CA LEU A 159 -12.72 -4.52 8.28
C LEU A 159 -11.54 -4.14 9.20
N PRO A 160 -11.27 -4.91 10.27
CA PRO A 160 -10.08 -4.74 11.09
C PRO A 160 -8.79 -4.85 10.26
N VAL A 161 -7.71 -4.19 10.69
CA VAL A 161 -6.38 -4.29 10.04
C VAL A 161 -5.95 -5.75 9.86
N ALA A 162 -6.27 -6.62 10.83
CA ALA A 162 -5.95 -8.04 10.77
C ALA A 162 -6.51 -8.75 9.52
N ALA A 163 -7.60 -8.26 8.92
CA ALA A 163 -8.13 -8.81 7.68
C ALA A 163 -7.16 -8.65 6.49
N GLY A 164 -6.22 -7.69 6.56
CA GLY A 164 -5.15 -7.54 5.59
C GLY A 164 -4.25 -8.77 5.47
N ALA A 165 -4.21 -9.65 6.50
CA ALA A 165 -3.50 -10.93 6.43
C ALA A 165 -3.95 -11.80 5.24
N SER A 166 -5.22 -11.72 4.85
CA SER A 166 -5.81 -12.49 3.76
C SER A 166 -5.70 -11.82 2.38
N LEU A 167 -5.16 -10.61 2.31
CA LEU A 167 -5.05 -9.82 1.08
C LEU A 167 -3.60 -9.82 0.58
N LEU A 168 -3.15 -10.92 -0.06
CA LEU A 168 -1.80 -10.94 -0.64
C LEU A 168 -1.68 -9.87 -1.72
N LEU A 169 -0.59 -9.06 -1.67
CA LEU A 169 -0.35 -7.97 -2.62
C LEU A 169 1.07 -8.07 -3.20
N HIS A 170 1.17 -8.28 -4.51
CA HIS A 170 2.44 -8.37 -5.22
C HIS A 170 3.01 -6.99 -5.57
N THR A 171 4.33 -6.91 -5.79
CA THR A 171 5.01 -5.69 -6.25
C THR A 171 4.57 -5.31 -7.66
N SER A 172 4.45 -4.00 -7.93
CA SER A 172 4.05 -3.45 -9.23
C SER A 172 2.70 -3.99 -9.77
N THR A 173 1.80 -4.42 -8.87
CA THR A 173 0.43 -4.78 -9.26
C THR A 173 -0.52 -3.61 -9.00
N LEU A 174 -1.63 -3.61 -9.73
CA LEU A 174 -2.66 -2.60 -9.66
C LEU A 174 -3.92 -3.18 -9.02
N SER A 175 -4.41 -2.55 -7.96
CA SER A 175 -5.68 -2.90 -7.33
C SER A 175 -6.62 -1.70 -7.34
N VAL A 176 -7.94 -1.95 -7.35
CA VAL A 176 -8.96 -0.90 -7.40
C VAL A 176 -9.96 -1.15 -6.27
N LEU A 177 -10.19 -0.12 -5.49
CA LEU A 177 -11.20 -0.06 -4.44
C LEU A 177 -12.23 1.00 -4.84
N SER A 178 -13.49 0.66 -4.73
CA SER A 178 -14.59 1.50 -5.20
C SER A 178 -15.82 1.38 -4.30
N TYR A 179 -16.98 1.70 -4.83
CA TYR A 179 -18.26 1.52 -4.16
C TYR A 179 -19.25 0.77 -5.05
N ASP A 180 -19.90 -0.24 -4.49
CA ASP A 180 -21.10 -0.86 -5.08
C ASP A 180 -22.33 -0.37 -4.29
N ARG A 181 -23.21 0.39 -4.96
CA ARG A 181 -24.43 0.93 -4.35
C ARG A 181 -24.22 1.64 -3.02
N GLY A 182 -23.09 2.36 -2.91
CA GLY A 182 -22.71 3.09 -1.70
C GLY A 182 -21.97 2.27 -0.64
N THR A 183 -21.75 0.98 -0.87
CA THR A 183 -20.95 0.10 -0.02
C THR A 183 -19.50 0.07 -0.51
N PRO A 184 -18.49 0.36 0.33
CA PRO A 184 -17.08 0.23 -0.05
C PRO A 184 -16.73 -1.22 -0.39
N VAL A 185 -16.10 -1.43 -1.55
CA VAL A 185 -15.72 -2.76 -2.06
C VAL A 185 -14.28 -2.80 -2.56
N ILE A 186 -13.73 -4.00 -2.65
CA ILE A 186 -12.52 -4.30 -3.41
C ILE A 186 -12.98 -4.79 -4.78
N GLU A 187 -12.86 -3.95 -5.80
CA GLU A 187 -13.34 -4.25 -7.16
C GLU A 187 -12.34 -5.11 -7.93
N ARG A 188 -11.05 -4.83 -7.76
CA ARG A 188 -9.95 -5.57 -8.39
C ARG A 188 -8.79 -5.71 -7.43
N TRP A 189 -8.14 -6.87 -7.42
CA TRP A 189 -6.99 -7.12 -6.56
C TRP A 189 -5.88 -7.84 -7.34
N ASN A 190 -4.63 -7.30 -7.29
CA ASN A 190 -3.47 -7.82 -8.03
C ASN A 190 -3.70 -7.93 -9.56
N GLY A 191 -4.40 -7.00 -10.14
CA GLY A 191 -4.65 -6.97 -11.58
C GLY A 191 -3.45 -6.54 -12.40
#